data_cf1f1e46fbbe9252f37cabae3dd4f0c4
#
_entry.id   cf1f1e46fbbe9252f37cabae3dd4f0c4
#
_cell.length_a   1.000
_cell.length_b   1.000
_cell.length_c   1.000
_cell.angle_alpha   90.00
_cell.angle_beta   90.00
_cell.angle_gamma   90.00
#
_symmetry.space_group_name_H-M   'P 1'
#
loop_
_entity.id
_entity.type
_entity.pdbx_description
1 polymer ?
#
loop_
_entity_poly.entity_id
_entity_poly.type
_entity_poly.pdbx_seq_one_letter_code
_entity_poly.pdbx_strand_id
1 'polypeptide(L)'
;LTRDMEIALQADGLPNTFVPGRNLLFLTLAAALAYRRDGTALVGGMCETDYSGYPDCRNDTMQAMQAALSLGLARSLVIETPLMWIDKAQTWQLAFDLGGEKLIQTIREDTHTCYQGDRRHRHDWGHGCGVCPACELRAAGYTRWRQGGG
;
A
#
# COMPACT_ATOMS: atom_id res chain seq x y z
N LEU A 1 4.62 -15.18 -0.92
CA LEU A 1 5.56 -14.30 -1.63
C LEU A 1 7.04 -14.70 -1.41
N THR A 2 7.29 -15.92 -0.95
CA THR A 2 8.66 -16.41 -0.65
C THR A 2 9.10 -17.54 -1.60
N ARG A 3 8.35 -17.78 -2.67
CA ARG A 3 8.67 -18.77 -3.70
C ARG A 3 8.96 -18.06 -5.01
N ASP A 4 9.93 -18.55 -5.76
CA ASP A 4 10.17 -18.16 -7.15
C ASP A 4 8.99 -18.65 -7.99
N MET A 5 7.99 -17.79 -8.14
CA MET A 5 6.80 -18.02 -8.96
C MET A 5 6.66 -16.87 -9.95
N GLU A 6 6.38 -17.23 -11.19
CA GLU A 6 5.97 -16.23 -12.18
C GLU A 6 4.66 -15.56 -11.73
N ILE A 7 4.63 -14.23 -11.80
CA ILE A 7 3.46 -13.45 -11.41
C ILE A 7 2.47 -13.48 -12.58
N ALA A 8 1.31 -14.10 -12.36
CA ALA A 8 0.27 -14.28 -13.37
C ALA A 8 -1.12 -14.00 -12.79
N LEU A 9 -2.07 -13.68 -13.67
CA LEU A 9 -3.48 -13.61 -13.30
C LEU A 9 -4.05 -15.04 -13.18
N GLN A 10 -4.88 -15.25 -12.15
CA GLN A 10 -5.63 -16.47 -11.94
C GLN A 10 -6.94 -16.45 -12.73
N ALA A 11 -7.67 -17.57 -12.75
CA ALA A 11 -8.93 -17.72 -13.47
C ALA A 11 -10.04 -16.75 -12.98
N ASP A 12 -9.95 -16.27 -11.74
CA ASP A 12 -10.83 -15.27 -11.14
C ASP A 12 -10.44 -13.82 -11.46
N GLY A 13 -9.38 -13.62 -12.27
CA GLY A 13 -8.85 -12.31 -12.65
C GLY A 13 -7.96 -11.65 -11.59
N LEU A 14 -7.72 -12.30 -10.45
CA LEU A 14 -6.82 -11.79 -9.43
C LEU A 14 -5.38 -12.26 -9.67
N PRO A 15 -4.37 -11.43 -9.35
CA PRO A 15 -2.99 -11.89 -9.42
C PRO A 15 -2.73 -12.99 -8.39
N ASN A 16 -1.88 -13.94 -8.72
CA ASN A 16 -1.45 -15.00 -7.78
C ASN A 16 -0.64 -14.49 -6.57
N THR A 17 -0.33 -13.20 -6.54
CA THR A 17 0.23 -12.49 -5.40
C THR A 17 -0.83 -12.05 -4.38
N PHE A 18 -2.11 -12.17 -4.72
CA PHE A 18 -3.20 -11.90 -3.80
C PHE A 18 -3.22 -12.93 -2.66
N VAL A 19 -3.17 -12.45 -1.44
CA VAL A 19 -3.35 -13.28 -0.23
C VAL A 19 -4.72 -12.95 0.35
N PRO A 20 -5.71 -13.83 0.20
CA PRO A 20 -7.10 -13.56 0.61
C PRO A 20 -7.21 -13.10 2.06
N GLY A 21 -7.83 -11.95 2.29
CA GLY A 21 -8.10 -11.41 3.62
C GLY A 21 -6.88 -10.90 4.40
N ARG A 22 -5.72 -10.79 3.79
CA ARG A 22 -4.49 -10.34 4.48
C ARG A 22 -4.67 -8.98 5.15
N ASN A 23 -5.23 -7.99 4.44
CA ASN A 23 -5.45 -6.66 5.01
C ASN A 23 -6.53 -6.66 6.09
N LEU A 24 -7.56 -7.49 5.96
CA LEU A 24 -8.58 -7.66 7.01
C LEU A 24 -7.97 -8.19 8.30
N LEU A 25 -7.10 -9.19 8.19
CA LEU A 25 -6.36 -9.73 9.35
C LEU A 25 -5.48 -8.67 10.01
N PHE A 26 -4.71 -7.92 9.22
CA PHE A 26 -3.85 -6.86 9.74
C PHE A 26 -4.64 -5.75 10.43
N LEU A 27 -5.76 -5.32 9.85
CA LEU A 27 -6.62 -4.32 10.46
C LEU A 27 -7.26 -4.80 11.76
N THR A 28 -7.65 -6.08 11.83
CA THR A 28 -8.18 -6.69 13.06
C THR A 28 -7.15 -6.67 14.19
N LEU A 29 -5.92 -7.08 13.90
CA LEU A 29 -4.84 -7.08 14.90
C LEU A 29 -4.44 -5.66 15.31
N ALA A 30 -4.38 -4.74 14.35
CA ALA A 30 -4.09 -3.33 14.60
C ALA A 30 -5.18 -2.68 15.47
N ALA A 31 -6.45 -2.98 15.21
CA ALA A 31 -7.56 -2.49 16.00
C ALA A 31 -7.52 -2.99 17.45
N ALA A 32 -7.21 -4.26 17.65
CA ALA A 32 -7.04 -4.83 18.98
C ALA A 32 -5.88 -4.16 19.75
N LEU A 33 -4.78 -3.85 19.06
CA LEU A 33 -3.66 -3.11 19.63
C LEU A 33 -4.04 -1.66 19.95
N ALA A 34 -4.72 -0.96 19.01
CA ALA A 34 -5.20 0.41 19.20
C ALA A 34 -6.14 0.49 20.41
N TYR A 35 -7.08 -0.47 20.53
CA TYR A 35 -7.99 -0.56 21.69
C TYR A 35 -7.24 -0.58 23.01
N ARG A 36 -6.19 -1.42 23.12
CA ARG A 36 -5.36 -1.53 24.33
C ARG A 36 -4.51 -0.29 24.62
N ARG A 37 -4.29 0.56 23.66
CA ARG A 37 -3.48 1.77 23.74
C ARG A 37 -4.32 3.05 23.68
N ASP A 38 -5.62 2.94 23.85
CA ASP A 38 -6.58 4.05 23.74
C ASP A 38 -6.52 4.80 22.39
N GLY A 39 -6.03 4.13 21.35
CA GLY A 39 -6.06 4.65 19.98
C GLY A 39 -7.49 4.64 19.41
N THR A 40 -7.81 5.66 18.64
CA THR A 40 -9.14 5.85 18.02
C THR A 40 -9.12 5.78 16.50
N ALA A 41 -7.93 5.71 15.91
CA ALA A 41 -7.77 5.63 14.46
C ALA A 41 -6.69 4.65 14.06
N LEU A 42 -6.87 4.03 12.89
CA LEU A 42 -5.87 3.28 12.14
C LEU A 42 -5.60 4.04 10.84
N VAL A 43 -4.35 4.17 10.47
CA VAL A 43 -3.97 4.78 9.19
C VAL A 43 -3.38 3.70 8.30
N GLY A 44 -3.96 3.52 7.11
CA GLY A 44 -3.53 2.51 6.13
C GLY A 44 -3.15 3.13 4.79
N GLY A 45 -2.20 2.50 4.10
CA GLY A 45 -1.76 2.89 2.75
C GLY A 45 -2.54 2.21 1.62
N MET A 46 -3.77 1.76 1.87
CA MET A 46 -4.63 1.15 0.85
C MET A 46 -4.98 2.18 -0.22
N CYS A 47 -5.03 1.70 -1.46
CA CYS A 47 -5.26 2.53 -2.63
C CYS A 47 -6.10 1.75 -3.64
N GLU A 48 -7.21 2.30 -4.07
CA GLU A 48 -8.11 1.68 -5.06
C GLU A 48 -7.68 1.98 -6.49
N THR A 49 -6.97 3.09 -6.69
CA THR A 49 -6.42 3.48 -7.99
C THR A 49 -5.18 2.70 -8.39
N ASP A 50 -4.58 1.95 -7.48
CA ASP A 50 -3.49 1.05 -7.79
C ASP A 50 -3.99 -0.16 -8.58
N TYR A 51 -3.32 -0.45 -9.66
CA TYR A 51 -3.69 -1.49 -10.64
C TYR A 51 -3.70 -2.94 -10.09
N SER A 52 -3.43 -3.14 -8.80
CA SER A 52 -3.40 -4.46 -8.17
C SER A 52 -4.77 -5.12 -8.02
N GLY A 53 -5.86 -4.34 -8.03
CA GLY A 53 -7.24 -4.84 -8.02
C GLY A 53 -7.63 -5.67 -6.80
N TYR A 54 -6.82 -5.67 -5.73
CA TYR A 54 -7.09 -6.49 -4.56
C TYR A 54 -8.38 -6.07 -3.85
N PRO A 55 -9.36 -6.99 -3.69
CA PRO A 55 -10.63 -6.68 -3.04
C PRO A 55 -10.48 -6.10 -1.62
N ASP A 56 -9.48 -6.57 -0.89
CA ASP A 56 -9.19 -6.15 0.48
C ASP A 56 -8.42 -4.81 0.60
N CYS A 57 -8.25 -4.09 -0.53
CA CYS A 57 -7.74 -2.71 -0.58
C CYS A 57 -8.81 -1.68 -0.95
N ARG A 58 -10.02 -2.10 -1.33
CA ARG A 58 -11.08 -1.22 -1.81
C ARG A 58 -11.67 -0.37 -0.68
N ASN A 59 -12.15 0.81 -1.03
CA ASN A 59 -12.74 1.73 -0.08
C ASN A 59 -13.98 1.16 0.63
N ASP A 60 -14.86 0.47 -0.09
CA ASP A 60 -16.04 -0.18 0.50
C ASP A 60 -15.63 -1.27 1.52
N THR A 61 -14.56 -2.02 1.24
CA THR A 61 -14.00 -2.99 2.19
C THR A 61 -13.47 -2.29 3.45
N MET A 62 -12.78 -1.14 3.30
CA MET A 62 -12.31 -0.36 4.46
C MET A 62 -13.46 0.16 5.30
N GLN A 63 -14.52 0.68 4.68
CA GLN A 63 -15.72 1.15 5.37
C GLN A 63 -16.46 0.03 6.12
N ALA A 64 -16.64 -1.12 5.47
CA ALA A 64 -17.26 -2.30 6.09
C ALA A 64 -16.43 -2.81 7.28
N MET A 65 -15.11 -2.83 7.13
CA MET A 65 -14.19 -3.25 8.19
C MET A 65 -14.19 -2.28 9.37
N GLN A 66 -14.22 -0.98 9.12
CA GLN A 66 -14.37 0.05 10.16
C GLN A 66 -15.65 -0.16 10.98
N ALA A 67 -16.78 -0.40 10.30
CA ALA A 67 -18.04 -0.66 10.96
C ALA A 67 -17.99 -1.92 11.82
N ALA A 68 -17.48 -3.03 11.26
CA ALA A 68 -17.35 -4.30 11.96
C ALA A 68 -16.45 -4.18 13.21
N LEU A 69 -15.30 -3.53 13.08
CA LEU A 69 -14.37 -3.32 14.19
C LEU A 69 -14.95 -2.41 15.27
N SER A 70 -15.63 -1.31 14.89
CA SER A 70 -16.26 -0.40 15.84
C SER A 70 -17.35 -1.10 16.66
N LEU A 71 -18.17 -1.93 16.00
CA LEU A 71 -19.21 -2.72 16.67
C LEU A 71 -18.60 -3.81 17.57
N GLY A 72 -17.63 -4.56 17.05
CA GLY A 72 -17.01 -5.68 17.79
C GLY A 72 -16.20 -5.24 19.01
N LEU A 73 -15.65 -4.02 18.97
CA LEU A 73 -14.89 -3.45 20.10
C LEU A 73 -15.78 -2.58 21.03
N ALA A 74 -17.08 -2.40 20.70
CA ALA A 74 -18.00 -1.47 21.38
C ALA A 74 -17.37 -0.06 21.55
N ARG A 75 -16.60 0.39 20.58
CA ARG A 75 -15.85 1.66 20.61
C ARG A 75 -15.70 2.22 19.19
N SER A 76 -15.89 3.52 19.03
CA SER A 76 -15.63 4.18 17.74
C SER A 76 -14.16 4.04 17.35
N LEU A 77 -13.91 3.50 16.16
CA LEU A 77 -12.60 3.37 15.53
C LEU A 77 -12.71 3.88 14.09
N VAL A 78 -11.79 4.72 13.66
CA VAL A 78 -11.72 5.21 12.28
C VAL A 78 -10.60 4.49 11.53
N ILE A 79 -10.86 4.11 10.28
CA ILE A 79 -9.83 3.64 9.34
C ILE A 79 -9.60 4.74 8.31
N GLU A 80 -8.48 5.41 8.41
CA GLU A 80 -8.08 6.46 7.48
C GLU A 80 -7.18 5.88 6.37
N THR A 81 -7.52 6.19 5.13
CA THR A 81 -6.79 5.73 3.95
C THR A 81 -6.44 6.91 3.05
N PRO A 82 -5.44 7.73 3.43
CA PRO A 82 -5.15 8.99 2.74
C PRO A 82 -4.67 8.81 1.30
N LEU A 83 -4.29 7.59 0.91
CA LEU A 83 -3.85 7.28 -0.44
C LEU A 83 -4.94 6.65 -1.32
N MET A 84 -6.17 6.50 -0.81
CA MET A 84 -7.24 5.71 -1.45
C MET A 84 -7.51 6.12 -2.91
N TRP A 85 -7.51 7.41 -3.19
CA TRP A 85 -7.95 7.98 -4.47
C TRP A 85 -6.83 8.62 -5.28
N ILE A 86 -5.58 8.51 -4.84
CA ILE A 86 -4.43 9.09 -5.53
C ILE A 86 -3.57 8.00 -6.15
N ASP A 87 -3.00 8.29 -7.30
CA ASP A 87 -2.10 7.38 -8.00
C ASP A 87 -0.64 7.47 -7.49
N LYS A 88 0.24 6.66 -8.06
CA LYS A 88 1.64 6.60 -7.61
C LYS A 88 2.42 7.90 -7.84
N ALA A 89 2.12 8.67 -8.89
CA ALA A 89 2.78 9.96 -9.07
C ALA A 89 2.31 10.98 -8.04
N GLN A 90 1.00 11.02 -7.79
CA GLN A 90 0.40 11.85 -6.75
C GLN A 90 0.87 11.44 -5.34
N THR A 91 1.10 10.14 -5.10
CA THR A 91 1.70 9.66 -3.84
C THR A 91 3.12 10.19 -3.65
N TRP A 92 3.94 10.23 -4.71
CA TRP A 92 5.26 10.85 -4.67
C TRP A 92 5.18 12.36 -4.43
N GLN A 93 4.23 13.05 -5.09
CA GLN A 93 4.00 14.48 -4.88
C GLN A 93 3.58 14.78 -3.45
N LEU A 94 2.62 14.02 -2.90
CA LEU A 94 2.19 14.16 -1.51
C LEU A 94 3.36 13.99 -0.53
N ALA A 95 4.22 13.01 -0.76
CA ALA A 95 5.41 12.81 0.06
C ALA A 95 6.37 14.00 -0.02
N PHE A 96 6.55 14.57 -1.21
CA PHE A 96 7.36 15.77 -1.40
C PHE A 96 6.76 16.98 -0.69
N ASP A 97 5.45 17.19 -0.79
CA ASP A 97 4.75 18.31 -0.14
C ASP A 97 4.83 18.24 1.38
N LEU A 98 4.78 17.03 1.95
CA LEU A 98 4.83 16.79 3.40
C LEU A 98 6.24 16.85 4.00
N GLY A 99 7.27 16.44 3.27
CA GLY A 99 8.61 16.29 3.84
C GLY A 99 9.76 16.63 2.91
N GLY A 100 9.48 17.21 1.75
CA GLY A 100 10.47 17.64 0.78
C GLY A 100 11.39 16.52 0.31
N GLU A 101 12.53 16.90 -0.22
CA GLU A 101 13.53 15.95 -0.73
C GLU A 101 14.05 14.98 0.35
N LYS A 102 14.04 15.38 1.62
CA LYS A 102 14.45 14.51 2.72
C LYS A 102 13.53 13.31 2.87
N LEU A 103 12.22 13.50 2.78
CA LEU A 103 11.27 12.38 2.85
C LEU A 103 11.35 11.51 1.59
N ILE A 104 11.52 12.11 0.42
CA ILE A 104 11.76 11.38 -0.84
C ILE A 104 13.00 10.48 -0.71
N GLN A 105 14.09 10.99 -0.18
CA GLN A 105 15.31 10.20 0.05
C GLN A 105 15.04 9.02 1.00
N THR A 106 14.37 9.26 2.13
CA THR A 106 13.97 8.19 3.06
C THR A 106 13.12 7.12 2.37
N ILE A 107 12.12 7.53 1.57
CA ILE A 107 11.29 6.59 0.83
C ILE A 107 12.13 5.76 -0.16
N ARG A 108 13.08 6.36 -0.86
CA ARG A 108 13.94 5.66 -1.83
C ARG A 108 14.88 4.66 -1.18
N GLU A 109 15.43 5.00 -0.01
CA GLU A 109 16.46 4.16 0.65
C GLU A 109 15.83 3.13 1.61
N ASP A 110 14.81 3.51 2.36
CA ASP A 110 14.33 2.71 3.51
C ASP A 110 13.04 1.93 3.21
N THR A 111 12.28 2.30 2.14
CA THR A 111 11.07 1.56 1.79
C THR A 111 11.30 0.55 0.67
N HIS A 112 10.49 -0.51 0.67
CA HIS A 112 10.62 -1.61 -0.27
C HIS A 112 9.28 -2.16 -0.73
N THR A 113 9.07 -2.28 -2.05
CA THR A 113 7.83 -2.78 -2.66
C THR A 113 8.02 -4.00 -3.56
N CYS A 114 9.26 -4.38 -3.85
CA CYS A 114 9.58 -5.47 -4.78
C CYS A 114 9.01 -6.81 -4.31
N TYR A 115 8.24 -7.48 -5.16
CA TYR A 115 7.65 -8.80 -4.85
C TYR A 115 8.70 -9.91 -4.74
N GLN A 116 9.86 -9.74 -5.38
CA GLN A 116 10.97 -10.68 -5.30
C GLN A 116 11.89 -10.42 -4.11
N GLY A 117 11.63 -9.38 -3.30
CA GLY A 117 12.45 -9.02 -2.16
C GLY A 117 13.85 -8.49 -2.51
N ASP A 118 14.09 -8.12 -3.76
CA ASP A 118 15.41 -7.67 -4.22
C ASP A 118 15.75 -6.29 -3.67
N ARG A 119 16.78 -6.22 -2.83
CA ARG A 119 17.37 -5.00 -2.29
C ARG A 119 18.76 -4.69 -2.86
N ARG A 120 19.29 -5.52 -3.73
CA ARG A 120 20.65 -5.37 -4.29
C ARG A 120 20.69 -4.38 -5.44
N HIS A 121 19.65 -4.37 -6.27
CA HIS A 121 19.56 -3.46 -7.40
C HIS A 121 18.92 -2.14 -6.93
N ARG A 122 19.64 -1.06 -7.20
CA ARG A 122 19.21 0.31 -6.87
C ARG A 122 18.89 1.07 -8.15
N HIS A 123 17.74 1.74 -8.14
CA HIS A 123 17.24 2.58 -9.20
C HIS A 123 16.99 4.00 -8.67
N ASP A 124 16.64 4.95 -9.54
CA ASP A 124 16.30 6.32 -9.12
C ASP A 124 15.09 6.38 -8.19
N TRP A 125 14.17 5.45 -8.31
CA TRP A 125 12.96 5.32 -7.49
C TRP A 125 13.15 4.46 -6.22
N GLY A 126 14.34 3.91 -5.98
CA GLY A 126 14.65 3.07 -4.82
C GLY A 126 15.12 1.66 -5.18
N HIS A 127 15.03 0.73 -4.23
CA HIS A 127 15.52 -0.64 -4.40
C HIS A 127 14.45 -1.59 -4.95
N GLY A 128 14.85 -2.51 -5.84
CA GLY A 128 13.98 -3.55 -6.38
C GLY A 128 14.52 -4.21 -7.64
N CYS A 129 13.92 -5.32 -8.08
CA CYS A 129 14.34 -6.07 -9.28
C CYS A 129 14.13 -5.30 -10.59
N GLY A 130 13.28 -4.28 -10.61
CA GLY A 130 12.97 -3.46 -11.79
C GLY A 130 11.95 -4.08 -12.77
N VAL A 131 11.59 -5.35 -12.61
CA VAL A 131 10.80 -6.10 -13.60
C VAL A 131 9.51 -6.72 -13.04
N CYS A 132 9.29 -6.71 -11.75
CA CYS A 132 8.00 -7.17 -11.22
C CYS A 132 6.95 -6.03 -11.25
N PRO A 133 5.64 -6.36 -11.27
CA PRO A 133 4.58 -5.35 -11.39
C PRO A 133 4.67 -4.23 -10.35
N ALA A 134 5.08 -4.55 -9.11
CA ALA A 134 5.24 -3.54 -8.07
C ALA A 134 6.41 -2.58 -8.35
N CYS A 135 7.51 -3.08 -8.92
CA CYS A 135 8.65 -2.26 -9.34
C CYS A 135 8.29 -1.38 -10.53
N GLU A 136 7.61 -1.93 -11.54
CA GLU A 136 7.16 -1.19 -12.73
C GLU A 136 6.21 -0.06 -12.33
N LEU A 137 5.22 -0.34 -11.49
CA LEU A 137 4.27 0.65 -11.00
C LEU A 137 4.96 1.77 -10.21
N ARG A 138 5.90 1.41 -9.33
CA ARG A 138 6.68 2.39 -8.56
C ARG A 138 7.56 3.24 -9.46
N ALA A 139 8.26 2.64 -10.42
CA ALA A 139 9.12 3.32 -11.38
C ALA A 139 8.33 4.29 -12.27
N ALA A 140 7.20 3.85 -12.82
CA ALA A 140 6.33 4.67 -13.65
C ALA A 140 5.79 5.88 -12.87
N GLY A 141 5.32 5.68 -11.63
CA GLY A 141 4.86 6.76 -10.77
C GLY A 141 5.95 7.77 -10.44
N TYR A 142 7.15 7.29 -10.09
CA TYR A 142 8.30 8.17 -9.84
C TYR A 142 8.70 8.99 -11.07
N THR A 143 8.80 8.35 -12.24
CA THR A 143 9.18 9.01 -13.48
C THR A 143 8.16 10.10 -13.87
N ARG A 144 6.86 9.78 -13.79
CA ARG A 144 5.80 10.73 -14.10
C ARG A 144 5.81 11.92 -13.14
N TRP A 145 5.99 11.68 -11.85
CA TRP A 145 6.13 12.75 -10.86
C TRP A 145 7.33 13.67 -11.17
N ARG A 146 8.50 13.10 -11.47
CA ARG A 146 9.71 13.90 -11.80
C ARG A 146 9.55 14.72 -13.08
N GLN A 147 8.65 14.33 -13.98
CA GLN A 147 8.31 15.08 -15.19
C GLN A 147 7.23 16.16 -14.98
N GLY A 148 6.79 16.39 -13.75
CA GLY A 148 5.76 17.38 -13.41
C GLY A 148 4.33 16.88 -13.62
N GLY A 149 4.10 15.59 -13.70
CA GLY A 149 2.81 14.93 -13.92
C GLY A 149 2.18 14.36 -12.63
N GLY A 150 2.26 15.07 -11.53
CA GLY A 150 1.61 14.68 -10.25
C GLY A 150 0.35 15.47 -9.99
#